data_a6d9563fe345fb4557089141dccb4dec
#
_entry.id   a6d9563fe345fb4557089141dccb4dec
#
_cell.length_a   1.000
_cell.length_b   1.000
_cell.length_c   1.000
_cell.angle_alpha   90.00
_cell.angle_beta   90.00
_cell.angle_gamma   90.00
#
_symmetry.space_group_name_H-M   'P 1'
#
loop_
_entity.id
_entity.type
_entity.pdbx_description
1 polymer ?
#
loop_
_entity_poly.entity_id
_entity_poly.type
_entity_poly.pdbx_seq_one_letter_code
_entity_poly.pdbx_strand_id
1 'polypeptide(L)'
;MNNYKDKYTSPDTGTTVYITGRPIGAYTSAKALYDIFVAELENENLTEGILLNEIHNEWSGGYGVVIDTGEAIFAFTDPQGIEQLYYTINTYPFTIEPTLTALEKHSVDAQYISEICKWGYNTDNRTPWENIKRVMPGKLLIYNHGTIGEISIFEKYFTDYNPTKSLKELIETSILKQLAFVEKQDSIGVLLSGGLDSCCIAYELLELQKSNKLGDVKLNFYTINNEEDAPFVKIFEDRFGIKAERLSYDMETVDLKRALLINETPVDLGSMVPNQIMFELIPDKIVFTGDGPDEMFGGYRRIDQYDSQLSDVFEELPFYHFPRLNKAAKYFNKTLCCPYTDRAILARALTLPLNERTHKKCLKDAYRGLIPDEIIDRKKLPLKNDELRNDPIKYRLKLVDEFLKIIS
;
A
#
# COMPACT_ATOMS: atom_id res chain seq x y z
N MET A 1 -5.24 -8.19 -21.03
CA MET A 1 -5.97 -8.09 -19.75
C MET A 1 -6.07 -9.42 -18.96
N ASN A 2 -4.97 -10.16 -18.86
CA ASN A 2 -4.97 -11.46 -18.14
C ASN A 2 -4.51 -11.38 -16.68
N ASN A 3 -4.17 -10.17 -16.19
CA ASN A 3 -3.58 -9.96 -14.88
C ASN A 3 -4.58 -9.52 -13.79
N TYR A 4 -5.86 -9.47 -14.14
CA TYR A 4 -6.91 -9.10 -13.19
C TYR A 4 -7.37 -10.33 -12.41
N LYS A 5 -7.66 -10.12 -11.12
CA LYS A 5 -8.05 -11.18 -10.19
C LYS A 5 -9.51 -11.63 -10.39
N ASP A 6 -10.38 -10.68 -10.73
CA ASP A 6 -11.80 -10.91 -10.95
C ASP A 6 -12.25 -10.19 -12.22
N LYS A 7 -13.15 -10.81 -12.95
CA LYS A 7 -13.69 -10.29 -14.23
C LYS A 7 -15.13 -10.71 -14.40
N TYR A 8 -15.96 -9.77 -14.83
CA TYR A 8 -17.32 -10.03 -15.29
C TYR A 8 -17.59 -9.31 -16.59
N THR A 9 -18.18 -10.00 -17.56
CA THR A 9 -18.67 -9.40 -18.81
C THR A 9 -20.17 -9.65 -18.89
N SER A 10 -20.93 -8.57 -19.04
CA SER A 10 -22.39 -8.65 -19.22
C SER A 10 -22.74 -9.22 -20.61
N PRO A 11 -23.56 -10.25 -20.67
CA PRO A 11 -24.05 -10.78 -21.97
C PRO A 11 -24.98 -9.81 -22.67
N ASP A 12 -25.64 -8.90 -21.95
CA ASP A 12 -26.67 -8.02 -22.49
C ASP A 12 -26.08 -6.74 -23.09
N THR A 13 -25.10 -6.14 -22.41
CA THR A 13 -24.50 -4.86 -22.80
C THR A 13 -23.09 -4.98 -23.36
N GLY A 14 -22.41 -6.11 -23.16
CA GLY A 14 -20.99 -6.28 -23.49
C GLY A 14 -20.03 -5.57 -22.52
N THR A 15 -20.55 -4.76 -21.58
CA THR A 15 -19.73 -4.09 -20.57
C THR A 15 -18.93 -5.09 -19.75
N THR A 16 -17.65 -4.79 -19.59
CA THR A 16 -16.75 -5.65 -18.80
C THR A 16 -16.18 -4.89 -17.61
N VAL A 17 -16.27 -5.49 -16.43
CA VAL A 17 -15.65 -5.01 -15.19
C VAL A 17 -14.49 -5.90 -14.84
N TYR A 18 -13.36 -5.29 -14.51
CA TYR A 18 -12.14 -5.95 -14.04
C TYR A 18 -11.75 -5.41 -12.68
N ILE A 19 -11.34 -6.32 -11.78
CA ILE A 19 -10.80 -5.96 -10.46
C ILE A 19 -9.43 -6.60 -10.28
N THR A 20 -8.46 -5.80 -9.85
CA THR A 20 -7.18 -6.28 -9.32
C THR A 20 -7.08 -5.97 -7.82
N GLY A 21 -6.20 -6.70 -7.13
CA GLY A 21 -6.01 -6.51 -5.70
C GLY A 21 -7.06 -7.20 -4.83
N ARG A 22 -7.32 -6.61 -3.68
CA ARG A 22 -8.23 -7.17 -2.68
C ARG A 22 -9.01 -6.05 -2.00
N PRO A 23 -10.10 -5.60 -2.64
CA PRO A 23 -11.03 -4.69 -1.97
C PRO A 23 -11.66 -5.38 -0.74
N ILE A 24 -11.86 -4.63 0.33
CA ILE A 24 -12.42 -5.07 1.60
C ILE A 24 -13.64 -4.22 1.90
N GLY A 25 -14.84 -4.80 1.85
CA GLY A 25 -16.11 -4.09 2.03
C GLY A 25 -17.28 -4.82 1.35
N ALA A 26 -18.36 -4.11 1.09
CA ALA A 26 -19.49 -4.62 0.32
C ALA A 26 -19.20 -4.55 -1.19
N TYR A 27 -19.88 -5.38 -1.97
CA TYR A 27 -19.86 -5.35 -3.44
C TYR A 27 -18.47 -5.50 -4.09
N THR A 28 -17.60 -6.31 -3.51
CA THR A 28 -16.19 -6.45 -3.90
C THR A 28 -15.95 -7.40 -5.09
N SER A 29 -16.98 -7.90 -5.75
CA SER A 29 -16.86 -8.69 -6.97
C SER A 29 -17.15 -7.87 -8.23
N ALA A 30 -16.53 -8.25 -9.35
CA ALA A 30 -16.74 -7.60 -10.64
C ALA A 30 -18.23 -7.62 -11.08
N LYS A 31 -18.95 -8.71 -10.77
CA LYS A 31 -20.39 -8.81 -11.05
C LYS A 31 -21.20 -7.83 -10.20
N ALA A 32 -20.92 -7.74 -8.89
CA ALA A 32 -21.64 -6.84 -8.00
C ALA A 32 -21.40 -5.36 -8.38
N LEU A 33 -20.16 -5.01 -8.76
CA LEU A 33 -19.86 -3.68 -9.27
C LEU A 33 -20.59 -3.37 -10.58
N TYR A 34 -20.69 -4.34 -11.48
CA TYR A 34 -21.46 -4.16 -12.70
C TYR A 34 -22.92 -3.84 -12.40
N ASP A 35 -23.56 -4.60 -11.50
CA ASP A 35 -24.97 -4.41 -11.16
C ASP A 35 -25.25 -3.00 -10.61
N ILE A 36 -24.36 -2.48 -9.76
CA ILE A 36 -24.47 -1.11 -9.25
C ILE A 36 -24.20 -0.09 -10.36
N PHE A 37 -23.18 -0.31 -11.19
CA PHE A 37 -22.81 0.60 -12.29
C PHE A 37 -23.96 0.76 -13.31
N VAL A 38 -24.63 -0.33 -13.67
CA VAL A 38 -25.78 -0.29 -14.58
C VAL A 38 -26.96 0.44 -13.97
N ALA A 39 -27.25 0.20 -12.68
CA ALA A 39 -28.31 0.91 -11.98
C ALA A 39 -28.07 2.44 -11.92
N GLU A 40 -26.82 2.88 -11.87
CA GLU A 40 -26.46 4.30 -11.92
C GLU A 40 -26.53 4.90 -13.32
N LEU A 41 -26.12 4.13 -14.35
CA LEU A 41 -26.29 4.55 -15.75
C LEU A 41 -27.75 4.82 -16.08
N GLU A 42 -28.67 3.95 -15.63
CA GLU A 42 -30.10 4.11 -15.83
C GLU A 42 -30.67 5.35 -15.12
N ASN A 43 -30.02 5.82 -14.06
CA ASN A 43 -30.44 7.00 -13.29
C ASN A 43 -29.78 8.32 -13.74
N GLU A 44 -28.99 8.33 -14.83
CA GLU A 44 -28.26 9.50 -15.37
C GLU A 44 -27.29 10.21 -14.38
N ASN A 45 -26.87 9.53 -13.29
CA ASN A 45 -26.10 10.12 -12.17
C ASN A 45 -24.61 9.72 -12.13
N LEU A 46 -24.02 9.41 -13.28
CA LEU A 46 -22.64 8.88 -13.37
C LEU A 46 -21.53 9.78 -12.80
N THR A 47 -21.75 11.08 -12.67
CA THR A 47 -20.71 12.04 -12.25
C THR A 47 -20.72 12.36 -10.76
N GLU A 48 -21.80 12.11 -10.05
CA GLU A 48 -21.92 12.34 -8.60
C GLU A 48 -22.32 11.07 -7.84
N GLY A 49 -22.21 9.93 -8.51
CA GLY A 49 -22.93 8.70 -8.31
C GLY A 49 -22.77 8.02 -6.96
N ILE A 50 -23.85 7.35 -6.61
CA ILE A 50 -23.97 6.43 -5.47
C ILE A 50 -22.82 5.40 -5.48
N LEU A 51 -22.47 4.85 -6.66
CA LEU A 51 -21.38 3.87 -6.82
C LEU A 51 -20.04 4.37 -6.27
N LEU A 52 -19.63 5.57 -6.69
CA LEU A 52 -18.38 6.14 -6.22
C LEU A 52 -18.44 6.44 -4.71
N ASN A 53 -19.58 6.94 -4.23
CA ASN A 53 -19.80 7.19 -2.81
C ASN A 53 -19.83 5.88 -2.00
N GLU A 54 -20.48 4.82 -2.49
CA GLU A 54 -20.50 3.51 -1.79
C GLU A 54 -19.13 2.86 -1.78
N ILE A 55 -18.42 2.82 -2.90
CA ILE A 55 -17.04 2.31 -2.97
C ILE A 55 -16.16 3.11 -2.03
N HIS A 56 -16.24 4.43 -2.07
CA HIS A 56 -15.43 5.29 -1.23
C HIS A 56 -15.79 5.19 0.24
N ASN A 57 -17.05 4.97 0.55
CA ASN A 57 -17.55 4.88 1.92
C ASN A 57 -17.34 3.51 2.54
N GLU A 58 -17.24 2.44 1.77
CA GLU A 58 -17.27 1.07 2.22
C GLU A 58 -15.95 0.32 2.03
N TRP A 59 -15.13 0.72 1.04
CA TRP A 59 -13.96 -0.06 0.69
C TRP A 59 -12.69 0.37 1.41
N SER A 60 -11.94 -0.63 1.88
CA SER A 60 -10.57 -0.55 2.38
C SER A 60 -9.69 -1.54 1.61
N GLY A 61 -8.39 -1.53 1.90
CA GLY A 61 -7.40 -2.41 1.27
C GLY A 61 -6.94 -1.90 -0.10
N GLY A 62 -6.14 -2.69 -0.76
CA GLY A 62 -5.59 -2.36 -2.08
C GLY A 62 -6.48 -2.87 -3.21
N TYR A 63 -6.90 -2.00 -4.11
CA TYR A 63 -7.71 -2.36 -5.27
C TYR A 63 -7.48 -1.45 -6.47
N GLY A 64 -7.67 -2.03 -7.65
CA GLY A 64 -7.80 -1.32 -8.92
C GLY A 64 -9.01 -1.83 -9.68
N VAL A 65 -9.78 -0.93 -10.26
CA VAL A 65 -11.01 -1.22 -11.00
C VAL A 65 -10.91 -0.64 -12.39
N VAL A 66 -11.34 -1.43 -13.40
CA VAL A 66 -11.53 -0.96 -14.77
C VAL A 66 -12.92 -1.39 -15.23
N ILE A 67 -13.69 -0.46 -15.76
CA ILE A 67 -15.00 -0.70 -16.36
C ILE A 67 -14.91 -0.28 -17.82
N ASP A 68 -15.05 -1.25 -18.72
CA ASP A 68 -15.00 -1.06 -20.17
C ASP A 68 -16.42 -1.28 -20.73
N THR A 69 -17.03 -0.21 -21.21
CA THR A 69 -18.38 -0.24 -21.82
C THR A 69 -18.35 -0.50 -23.32
N GLY A 70 -17.16 -0.58 -23.93
CA GLY A 70 -16.98 -0.61 -25.38
C GLY A 70 -16.96 0.79 -26.02
N GLU A 71 -17.62 1.78 -25.40
CA GLU A 71 -17.60 3.20 -25.84
C GLU A 71 -16.63 4.03 -24.99
N ALA A 72 -16.62 3.78 -23.70
CA ALA A 72 -15.75 4.46 -22.73
C ALA A 72 -15.12 3.47 -21.76
N ILE A 73 -13.96 3.84 -21.21
CA ILE A 73 -13.28 3.10 -20.14
C ILE A 73 -13.16 4.00 -18.92
N PHE A 74 -13.55 3.47 -17.78
CA PHE A 74 -13.42 4.10 -16.46
C PHE A 74 -12.43 3.32 -15.64
N ALA A 75 -11.47 4.00 -14.98
CA ALA A 75 -10.48 3.31 -14.15
C ALA A 75 -10.12 4.12 -12.92
N PHE A 76 -9.98 3.45 -11.77
CA PHE A 76 -9.54 4.04 -10.51
C PHE A 76 -8.83 3.02 -9.63
N THR A 77 -8.06 3.51 -8.65
CA THR A 77 -7.36 2.69 -7.67
C THR A 77 -7.70 3.15 -6.25
N ASP A 78 -7.32 2.34 -5.25
CA ASP A 78 -7.39 2.75 -3.86
C ASP A 78 -6.58 4.05 -3.63
N PRO A 79 -6.99 4.90 -2.65
CA PRO A 79 -6.37 6.22 -2.45
C PRO A 79 -4.95 6.17 -1.92
N GLN A 80 -4.55 5.02 -1.36
CA GLN A 80 -3.20 4.83 -0.84
C GLN A 80 -2.25 4.22 -1.88
N GLY A 81 -2.77 3.91 -3.09
CA GLY A 81 -2.00 3.35 -4.19
C GLY A 81 -1.36 2.00 -3.89
N ILE A 82 -1.98 1.20 -2.99
CA ILE A 82 -1.53 -0.17 -2.71
C ILE A 82 -1.55 -0.97 -4.00
N GLU A 83 -2.69 -0.92 -4.71
CA GLU A 83 -2.79 -1.38 -6.09
C GLU A 83 -2.49 -0.25 -7.06
N GLN A 84 -1.90 -0.60 -8.19
CA GLN A 84 -1.61 0.34 -9.26
C GLN A 84 -2.25 -0.14 -10.56
N LEU A 85 -2.67 0.82 -11.35
CA LEU A 85 -3.09 0.63 -12.74
C LEU A 85 -2.27 1.57 -13.63
N TYR A 86 -1.88 1.06 -14.79
CA TYR A 86 -1.12 1.79 -15.79
C TYR A 86 -1.85 1.76 -17.11
N TYR A 87 -1.77 2.84 -17.88
CA TYR A 87 -2.42 2.95 -19.17
C TYR A 87 -1.49 3.51 -20.24
N THR A 88 -1.76 3.13 -21.48
CA THR A 88 -1.01 3.62 -22.64
C THR A 88 -1.57 4.94 -23.14
N ILE A 89 -0.69 5.83 -23.59
CA ILE A 89 -1.05 7.06 -24.33
C ILE A 89 -0.40 7.04 -25.71
N ASN A 90 -1.05 7.69 -26.69
CA ASN A 90 -0.57 7.77 -28.08
C ASN A 90 -0.32 6.41 -28.73
N THR A 91 -1.02 5.36 -28.26
CA THR A 91 -1.00 4.00 -28.81
C THR A 91 -2.41 3.51 -29.08
N TYR A 92 -2.53 2.58 -30.02
CA TYR A 92 -3.81 1.92 -30.33
C TYR A 92 -3.61 0.40 -30.35
N PRO A 93 -4.44 -0.38 -29.67
CA PRO A 93 -5.56 0.04 -28.83
C PRO A 93 -5.11 0.69 -27.51
N PHE A 94 -5.97 1.54 -26.92
CA PHE A 94 -5.80 2.01 -25.56
C PHE A 94 -5.87 0.83 -24.58
N THR A 95 -4.90 0.70 -23.72
CA THR A 95 -4.77 -0.48 -22.83
C THR A 95 -4.54 -0.03 -21.40
N ILE A 96 -5.20 -0.72 -20.45
CA ILE A 96 -4.97 -0.54 -19.01
C ILE A 96 -4.60 -1.88 -18.40
N GLU A 97 -3.49 -1.91 -17.63
CA GLU A 97 -2.98 -3.12 -16.95
C GLU A 97 -2.48 -2.82 -15.54
N PRO A 98 -2.54 -3.80 -14.62
CA PRO A 98 -2.06 -3.61 -13.25
C PRO A 98 -0.55 -3.66 -13.10
N THR A 99 0.20 -3.98 -14.16
CA THR A 99 1.65 -4.06 -14.17
C THR A 99 2.24 -3.37 -15.39
N LEU A 100 3.41 -2.73 -15.21
CA LEU A 100 4.14 -2.11 -16.32
C LEU A 100 4.66 -3.14 -17.32
N THR A 101 4.96 -4.35 -16.85
CA THR A 101 5.48 -5.44 -17.69
C THR A 101 4.47 -5.94 -18.72
N ALA A 102 3.18 -5.74 -18.49
CA ALA A 102 2.12 -6.16 -19.40
C ALA A 102 1.86 -5.19 -20.58
N LEU A 103 2.44 -3.98 -20.53
CA LEU A 103 2.23 -2.95 -21.54
C LEU A 103 3.40 -2.87 -22.52
N GLU A 104 3.11 -2.50 -23.78
CA GLU A 104 4.14 -2.21 -24.76
C GLU A 104 4.86 -0.91 -24.41
N LYS A 105 6.18 -0.96 -24.41
CA LYS A 105 7.07 0.10 -23.96
C LYS A 105 7.75 0.75 -25.16
N HIS A 106 7.75 2.08 -25.17
CA HIS A 106 8.47 2.87 -26.16
C HIS A 106 9.73 3.52 -25.55
N SER A 107 9.91 4.83 -25.79
CA SER A 107 11.07 5.58 -25.27
C SER A 107 11.03 5.73 -23.75
N VAL A 108 12.21 5.81 -23.16
CA VAL A 108 12.38 6.11 -21.73
C VAL A 108 12.03 7.58 -21.46
N ASP A 109 11.24 7.84 -20.42
CA ASP A 109 10.89 9.19 -19.97
C ASP A 109 12.06 9.82 -19.20
N ALA A 110 12.81 10.69 -19.88
CA ALA A 110 14.01 11.33 -19.33
C ALA A 110 13.68 12.21 -18.10
N GLN A 111 12.49 12.83 -18.07
CA GLN A 111 12.07 13.66 -16.94
C GLN A 111 11.79 12.78 -15.72
N TYR A 112 11.09 11.65 -15.89
CA TYR A 112 10.88 10.68 -14.82
C TYR A 112 12.23 10.22 -14.23
N ILE A 113 13.17 9.81 -15.07
CA ILE A 113 14.49 9.37 -14.64
C ILE A 113 15.24 10.47 -13.86
N SER A 114 15.18 11.71 -14.33
CA SER A 114 15.79 12.86 -13.64
C SER A 114 15.21 13.07 -12.25
N GLU A 115 13.91 12.93 -12.09
CA GLU A 115 13.24 13.06 -10.79
C GLU A 115 13.61 11.92 -9.83
N ILE A 116 13.65 10.68 -10.32
CA ILE A 116 14.13 9.55 -9.51
C ILE A 116 15.55 9.77 -9.03
N CYS A 117 16.47 10.23 -9.89
CA CYS A 117 17.84 10.56 -9.46
C CYS A 117 17.88 11.63 -8.37
N LYS A 118 17.01 12.64 -8.48
CA LYS A 118 16.98 13.78 -7.57
C LYS A 118 16.27 13.48 -6.26
N TRP A 119 15.09 12.87 -6.31
CA TRP A 119 14.19 12.72 -5.17
C TRP A 119 14.05 11.28 -4.69
N GLY A 120 14.32 10.27 -5.55
CA GLY A 120 14.15 8.85 -5.27
C GLY A 120 12.75 8.33 -5.59
N TYR A 121 11.79 9.18 -5.88
CA TYR A 121 10.43 8.85 -6.25
C TYR A 121 9.81 9.98 -7.10
N ASN A 122 8.61 9.75 -7.59
CA ASN A 122 7.85 10.68 -8.43
C ASN A 122 6.37 10.64 -7.99
N THR A 123 5.71 11.79 -7.92
CA THR A 123 4.34 11.96 -7.40
C THR A 123 3.30 12.30 -8.46
N ASP A 124 3.66 12.28 -9.73
CA ASP A 124 2.72 12.47 -10.83
C ASP A 124 2.38 11.15 -11.55
N ASN A 125 1.70 11.24 -12.70
CA ASN A 125 1.28 10.07 -13.46
C ASN A 125 2.36 9.44 -14.32
N ARG A 126 3.59 9.97 -14.35
CA ARG A 126 4.68 9.45 -15.18
C ARG A 126 5.17 8.09 -14.70
N THR A 127 5.68 7.32 -15.65
CA THR A 127 6.37 6.05 -15.45
C THR A 127 7.75 6.11 -16.13
N PRO A 128 8.58 5.07 -16.03
CA PRO A 128 9.84 5.03 -16.78
C PRO A 128 9.70 5.19 -18.31
N TRP A 129 8.50 5.05 -18.87
CA TRP A 129 8.24 5.13 -20.31
C TRP A 129 7.33 6.29 -20.68
N GLU A 130 7.66 6.98 -21.77
CA GLU A 130 6.90 8.16 -22.25
C GLU A 130 5.46 7.83 -22.58
N ASN A 131 5.21 6.64 -23.17
CA ASN A 131 3.90 6.21 -23.64
C ASN A 131 3.05 5.51 -22.57
N ILE A 132 3.55 5.34 -21.35
CA ILE A 132 2.80 4.70 -20.26
C ILE A 132 2.62 5.68 -19.10
N LYS A 133 1.39 5.81 -18.64
CA LYS A 133 1.05 6.64 -17.47
C LYS A 133 0.40 5.78 -16.40
N ARG A 134 0.43 6.27 -15.16
CA ARG A 134 -0.22 5.67 -13.99
C ARG A 134 -1.60 6.28 -13.81
N VAL A 135 -2.60 5.47 -13.50
CA VAL A 135 -3.87 5.96 -12.96
C VAL A 135 -3.58 6.56 -11.59
N MET A 136 -3.89 7.83 -11.43
CA MET A 136 -3.58 8.56 -10.20
C MET A 136 -4.47 8.10 -9.04
N PRO A 137 -3.88 7.70 -7.90
CA PRO A 137 -4.65 7.35 -6.71
C PRO A 137 -5.61 8.47 -6.31
N GLY A 138 -6.84 8.11 -5.95
CA GLY A 138 -7.86 9.09 -5.61
C GLY A 138 -8.49 9.83 -6.79
N LYS A 139 -8.20 9.40 -8.03
CA LYS A 139 -8.83 9.93 -9.24
C LYS A 139 -9.53 8.85 -10.03
N LEU A 140 -10.63 9.23 -10.67
CA LEU A 140 -11.28 8.48 -11.73
C LEU A 140 -10.71 8.91 -13.07
N LEU A 141 -10.08 7.99 -13.78
CA LEU A 141 -9.66 8.17 -15.16
C LEU A 141 -10.84 7.79 -16.07
N ILE A 142 -11.12 8.63 -17.06
CA ILE A 142 -12.15 8.42 -18.07
C ILE A 142 -11.46 8.49 -19.44
N TYR A 143 -11.52 7.40 -20.20
CA TYR A 143 -11.10 7.37 -21.60
C TYR A 143 -12.32 7.25 -22.50
N ASN A 144 -12.48 8.18 -23.43
CA ASN A 144 -13.58 8.17 -24.39
C ASN A 144 -13.09 8.69 -25.75
N HIS A 145 -13.18 7.86 -26.79
CA HIS A 145 -12.82 8.18 -28.18
C HIS A 145 -11.48 8.93 -28.35
N GLY A 146 -10.44 8.46 -27.66
CA GLY A 146 -9.09 9.05 -27.75
C GLY A 146 -8.84 10.22 -26.79
N THR A 147 -9.84 10.65 -26.04
CA THR A 147 -9.71 11.69 -25.02
C THR A 147 -9.60 11.08 -23.64
N ILE A 148 -8.65 11.58 -22.84
CA ILE A 148 -8.44 11.17 -21.44
C ILE A 148 -8.83 12.34 -20.54
N GLY A 149 -9.73 12.08 -19.60
CA GLY A 149 -10.10 12.99 -18.52
C GLY A 149 -9.82 12.37 -17.15
N GLU A 150 -9.61 13.20 -16.13
CA GLU A 150 -9.47 12.78 -14.74
C GLU A 150 -10.38 13.61 -13.84
N ILE A 151 -11.06 12.96 -12.89
CA ILE A 151 -11.91 13.59 -11.89
C ILE A 151 -11.42 13.18 -10.51
N SER A 152 -11.24 14.14 -9.59
CA SER A 152 -10.95 13.83 -8.19
C SER A 152 -12.18 13.21 -7.54
N ILE A 153 -11.99 12.05 -6.91
CA ILE A 153 -13.09 11.29 -6.30
C ILE A 153 -12.92 11.11 -4.79
N PHE A 154 -11.80 11.57 -4.23
CA PHE A 154 -11.45 11.35 -2.83
C PHE A 154 -11.48 12.57 -1.91
N GLU A 155 -11.74 13.77 -2.41
CA GLU A 155 -11.80 14.96 -1.55
C GLU A 155 -12.92 14.87 -0.51
N LYS A 156 -14.09 14.35 -0.88
CA LYS A 156 -15.21 14.08 0.07
C LYS A 156 -14.94 12.93 1.02
N TYR A 157 -14.09 11.99 0.65
CA TYR A 157 -13.79 10.78 1.40
C TYR A 157 -13.25 11.06 2.80
N PHE A 158 -12.45 12.11 2.95
CA PHE A 158 -11.78 12.44 4.20
C PHE A 158 -12.51 13.49 5.02
N THR A 159 -13.31 14.35 4.39
CA THR A 159 -13.97 15.48 5.05
C THR A 159 -15.24 15.09 5.82
N ASP A 160 -15.95 14.06 5.36
CA ASP A 160 -17.29 13.73 5.89
C ASP A 160 -17.29 12.56 6.89
N TYR A 161 -16.13 11.92 7.12
CA TYR A 161 -16.04 10.77 8.01
C TYR A 161 -15.45 11.14 9.36
N ASN A 162 -16.25 11.03 10.41
CA ASN A 162 -15.81 11.19 11.80
C ASN A 162 -15.96 9.88 12.59
N PRO A 163 -14.90 9.09 12.73
CA PRO A 163 -14.97 7.84 13.46
C PRO A 163 -15.20 8.07 14.96
N THR A 164 -16.22 7.45 15.53
CA THR A 164 -16.53 7.53 16.96
C THR A 164 -15.69 6.61 17.83
N LYS A 165 -15.10 5.54 17.24
CA LYS A 165 -14.26 4.57 17.92
C LYS A 165 -12.87 5.16 18.25
N SER A 166 -12.27 4.70 19.33
CA SER A 166 -10.86 4.99 19.64
C SER A 166 -9.93 4.43 18.56
N LEU A 167 -8.71 4.97 18.47
CA LEU A 167 -7.73 4.47 17.48
C LEU A 167 -7.42 2.99 17.66
N LYS A 168 -7.33 2.51 18.91
CA LYS A 168 -7.14 1.09 19.22
C LYS A 168 -8.27 0.23 18.67
N GLU A 169 -9.54 0.62 18.93
CA GLU A 169 -10.72 -0.11 18.41
C GLU A 169 -10.79 -0.09 16.87
N LEU A 170 -10.32 0.98 16.23
CA LEU A 170 -10.24 1.06 14.78
C LEU A 170 -9.19 0.07 14.24
N ILE A 171 -8.03 -0.04 14.87
CA ILE A 171 -6.98 -0.99 14.48
C ILE A 171 -7.47 -2.43 14.66
N GLU A 172 -8.07 -2.77 15.81
CA GLU A 172 -8.68 -4.09 16.04
C GLU A 172 -9.75 -4.41 14.97
N THR A 173 -10.63 -3.45 14.69
CA THR A 173 -11.68 -3.59 13.67
C THR A 173 -11.07 -3.82 12.28
N SER A 174 -10.02 -3.07 11.93
CA SER A 174 -9.32 -3.24 10.65
C SER A 174 -8.69 -4.61 10.50
N ILE A 175 -8.02 -5.11 11.55
CA ILE A 175 -7.45 -6.47 11.55
C ILE A 175 -8.54 -7.51 11.28
N LEU A 176 -9.67 -7.43 12.00
CA LEU A 176 -10.78 -8.37 11.82
C LEU A 176 -11.41 -8.26 10.43
N LYS A 177 -11.58 -7.05 9.89
CA LYS A 177 -12.02 -6.85 8.49
C LYS A 177 -11.06 -7.54 7.52
N GLN A 178 -9.76 -7.31 7.63
CA GLN A 178 -8.79 -7.90 6.72
C GLN A 178 -8.80 -9.43 6.79
N LEU A 179 -8.91 -10.00 7.98
CA LEU A 179 -9.02 -11.45 8.19
C LEU A 179 -10.30 -12.04 7.58
N ALA A 180 -11.41 -11.32 7.61
CA ALA A 180 -12.67 -11.78 7.01
C ALA A 180 -12.61 -11.90 5.47
N PHE A 181 -11.67 -11.19 4.83
CA PHE A 181 -11.50 -11.15 3.37
C PHE A 181 -10.25 -11.91 2.86
N VAL A 182 -9.58 -12.69 3.71
CA VAL A 182 -8.50 -13.60 3.29
C VAL A 182 -8.97 -15.04 3.36
N GLU A 183 -8.37 -15.88 2.51
CA GLU A 183 -8.58 -17.32 2.60
C GLU A 183 -8.11 -17.85 3.95
N LYS A 184 -8.91 -18.75 4.56
CA LYS A 184 -8.54 -19.37 5.83
C LYS A 184 -7.18 -20.06 5.71
N GLN A 185 -6.30 -19.77 6.63
CA GLN A 185 -4.96 -20.36 6.73
C GLN A 185 -4.75 -20.92 8.14
N ASP A 186 -3.87 -21.89 8.27
CA ASP A 186 -3.49 -22.46 9.57
C ASP A 186 -2.56 -21.51 10.35
N SER A 187 -1.88 -20.61 9.65
CA SER A 187 -0.96 -19.64 10.25
C SER A 187 -0.94 -18.29 9.54
N ILE A 188 -0.53 -17.28 10.28
CA ILE A 188 -0.36 -15.89 9.86
C ILE A 188 1.02 -15.41 10.25
N GLY A 189 1.74 -14.82 9.29
CA GLY A 189 3.00 -14.14 9.52
C GLY A 189 2.77 -12.72 10.04
N VAL A 190 3.55 -12.29 11.02
CA VAL A 190 3.50 -10.96 11.62
C VAL A 190 4.89 -10.35 11.59
N LEU A 191 5.08 -9.25 10.87
CA LEU A 191 6.35 -8.53 10.84
C LEU A 191 6.51 -7.72 12.12
N LEU A 192 7.60 -7.97 12.86
CA LEU A 192 7.90 -7.37 14.16
C LEU A 192 9.28 -6.68 14.12
N SER A 193 9.31 -5.37 13.93
CA SER A 193 10.55 -4.60 13.90
C SER A 193 10.98 -4.05 15.29
N GLY A 194 10.21 -4.33 16.34
CA GLY A 194 10.42 -3.71 17.65
C GLY A 194 10.11 -2.20 17.67
N GLY A 195 9.59 -1.64 16.59
CA GLY A 195 9.04 -0.29 16.54
C GLY A 195 7.56 -0.28 16.97
N LEU A 196 7.07 0.89 17.42
CA LEU A 196 5.70 1.05 17.92
C LEU A 196 4.66 0.47 16.98
N ASP A 197 4.73 0.79 15.69
CA ASP A 197 3.71 0.45 14.69
C ASP A 197 3.51 -1.06 14.55
N SER A 198 4.60 -1.79 14.36
CA SER A 198 4.58 -3.25 14.24
C SER A 198 4.19 -3.92 15.56
N CYS A 199 4.61 -3.35 16.70
CA CYS A 199 4.26 -3.86 18.02
C CYS A 199 2.77 -3.65 18.33
N CYS A 200 2.13 -2.57 17.88
CA CYS A 200 0.69 -2.39 18.01
C CYS A 200 -0.10 -3.47 17.25
N ILE A 201 0.28 -3.76 16.00
CA ILE A 201 -0.36 -4.83 15.22
C ILE A 201 -0.15 -6.20 15.87
N ALA A 202 1.09 -6.50 16.30
CA ALA A 202 1.41 -7.74 16.99
C ALA A 202 0.62 -7.89 18.29
N TYR A 203 0.49 -6.81 19.08
CA TYR A 203 -0.30 -6.79 20.30
C TYR A 203 -1.78 -7.07 20.05
N GLU A 204 -2.41 -6.40 19.09
CA GLU A 204 -3.81 -6.64 18.76
C GLU A 204 -4.09 -8.07 18.29
N LEU A 205 -3.20 -8.63 17.44
CA LEU A 205 -3.31 -10.03 17.02
C LEU A 205 -3.20 -11.00 18.19
N LEU A 206 -2.31 -10.74 19.15
CA LEU A 206 -2.18 -11.55 20.36
C LEU A 206 -3.43 -11.44 21.25
N GLU A 207 -4.01 -10.26 21.41
CA GLU A 207 -5.27 -10.08 22.18
C GLU A 207 -6.46 -10.75 21.48
N LEU A 208 -6.54 -10.69 20.15
CA LEU A 208 -7.54 -11.42 19.38
C LEU A 208 -7.38 -12.95 19.52
N GLN A 209 -6.15 -13.45 19.56
CA GLN A 209 -5.87 -14.87 19.81
C GLN A 209 -6.26 -15.28 21.23
N LYS A 210 -5.89 -14.51 22.25
CA LYS A 210 -6.28 -14.76 23.66
C LYS A 210 -7.80 -14.76 23.86
N SER A 211 -8.52 -13.88 23.16
CA SER A 211 -9.98 -13.81 23.20
C SER A 211 -10.67 -14.83 22.29
N ASN A 212 -9.93 -15.75 21.69
CA ASN A 212 -10.38 -16.79 20.75
C ASN A 212 -11.12 -16.25 19.51
N LYS A 213 -10.86 -14.99 19.13
CA LYS A 213 -11.44 -14.39 17.92
C LYS A 213 -10.74 -14.85 16.64
N LEU A 214 -9.52 -15.38 16.76
CA LEU A 214 -8.77 -15.96 15.62
C LEU A 214 -8.98 -17.48 15.48
N GLY A 215 -9.64 -18.15 16.45
CA GLY A 215 -9.72 -19.62 16.50
C GLY A 215 -8.33 -20.23 16.65
N ASP A 216 -8.08 -21.36 15.95
CA ASP A 216 -6.84 -22.14 16.04
C ASP A 216 -5.70 -21.60 15.15
N VAL A 217 -5.84 -20.40 14.59
CA VAL A 217 -4.81 -19.81 13.72
C VAL A 217 -3.53 -19.54 14.51
N LYS A 218 -2.39 -20.06 14.02
CA LYS A 218 -1.09 -19.83 14.62
C LYS A 218 -0.51 -18.48 14.19
N LEU A 219 0.00 -17.68 15.12
CA LEU A 219 0.75 -16.47 14.84
C LEU A 219 2.25 -16.76 14.82
N ASN A 220 2.90 -16.52 13.69
CA ASN A 220 4.34 -16.62 13.51
C ASN A 220 4.92 -15.22 13.39
N PHE A 221 5.90 -14.89 14.23
CA PHE A 221 6.51 -13.55 14.25
C PHE A 221 7.85 -13.59 13.55
N TYR A 222 8.14 -12.57 12.73
CA TYR A 222 9.36 -12.45 11.95
C TYR A 222 9.99 -11.09 12.09
N THR A 223 11.31 -11.05 12.18
CA THR A 223 12.07 -9.80 12.24
C THR A 223 13.33 -9.92 11.39
N ILE A 224 13.77 -8.82 10.79
CA ILE A 224 15.11 -8.76 10.18
C ILE A 224 16.15 -8.79 11.30
N ASN A 225 17.20 -9.60 11.11
CA ASN A 225 18.31 -9.63 12.05
C ASN A 225 19.11 -8.33 11.96
N ASN A 226 18.84 -7.42 12.89
CA ASN A 226 19.40 -6.08 12.96
C ASN A 226 19.75 -5.76 14.43
N GLU A 227 20.99 -5.38 14.69
CA GLU A 227 21.48 -5.08 16.04
C GLU A 227 20.73 -3.91 16.72
N GLU A 228 20.28 -2.92 15.93
CA GLU A 228 19.57 -1.74 16.44
C GLU A 228 18.14 -2.07 16.89
N ASP A 229 17.48 -3.03 16.24
CA ASP A 229 16.10 -3.44 16.50
C ASP A 229 16.02 -4.59 17.52
N ALA A 230 17.04 -5.45 17.56
CA ALA A 230 17.05 -6.66 18.36
C ALA A 230 16.69 -6.47 19.85
N PRO A 231 17.17 -5.42 20.56
CA PRO A 231 16.80 -5.18 21.96
C PRO A 231 15.30 -4.93 22.15
N PHE A 232 14.67 -4.20 21.26
CA PHE A 232 13.25 -3.85 21.33
C PHE A 232 12.35 -5.05 20.96
N VAL A 233 12.77 -5.83 19.97
CA VAL A 233 12.11 -7.11 19.67
C VAL A 233 12.18 -8.03 20.90
N LYS A 234 13.34 -8.11 21.57
CA LYS A 234 13.51 -8.91 22.77
C LYS A 234 12.62 -8.44 23.93
N ILE A 235 12.47 -7.13 24.16
CA ILE A 235 11.55 -6.56 25.15
C ILE A 235 10.11 -7.01 24.86
N PHE A 236 9.68 -6.96 23.59
CA PHE A 236 8.34 -7.41 23.21
C PHE A 236 8.16 -8.93 23.40
N GLU A 237 9.15 -9.74 22.99
CA GLU A 237 9.15 -11.19 23.20
C GLU A 237 8.98 -11.56 24.68
N ASP A 238 9.80 -10.94 25.56
CA ASP A 238 9.79 -11.23 26.99
C ASP A 238 8.46 -10.81 27.65
N ARG A 239 7.89 -9.67 27.20
CA ARG A 239 6.62 -9.16 27.74
C ARG A 239 5.43 -10.04 27.39
N PHE A 240 5.40 -10.58 26.16
CA PHE A 240 4.24 -11.30 25.64
C PHE A 240 4.44 -12.80 25.51
N GLY A 241 5.60 -13.34 25.89
CA GLY A 241 5.90 -14.77 25.88
C GLY A 241 5.94 -15.37 24.47
N ILE A 242 6.33 -14.58 23.48
CA ILE A 242 6.49 -15.00 22.07
C ILE A 242 7.94 -15.13 21.68
N LYS A 243 8.20 -15.67 20.50
CA LYS A 243 9.52 -15.67 19.87
C LYS A 243 9.38 -15.33 18.40
N ALA A 244 10.13 -14.32 17.95
CA ALA A 244 10.22 -13.95 16.55
C ALA A 244 11.40 -14.67 15.89
N GLU A 245 11.20 -15.21 14.70
CA GLU A 245 12.25 -15.74 13.85
C GLU A 245 13.08 -14.58 13.28
N ARG A 246 14.42 -14.71 13.34
CA ARG A 246 15.36 -13.73 12.83
C ARG A 246 15.73 -14.07 11.40
N LEU A 247 15.21 -13.28 10.47
CA LEU A 247 15.55 -13.39 9.06
C LEU A 247 16.85 -12.65 8.77
N SER A 248 17.82 -13.35 8.21
CA SER A 248 19.13 -12.79 7.87
C SER A 248 19.32 -12.82 6.36
N TYR A 249 19.97 -11.81 5.82
CA TYR A 249 20.40 -11.75 4.43
C TYR A 249 21.72 -10.98 4.31
N ASP A 250 22.43 -11.25 3.24
CA ASP A 250 23.68 -10.59 2.92
C ASP A 250 23.46 -9.69 1.69
N MET A 251 23.67 -8.39 1.87
CA MET A 251 23.51 -7.39 0.80
C MET A 251 24.46 -7.63 -0.38
N GLU A 252 25.61 -8.30 -0.17
CA GLU A 252 26.55 -8.61 -1.24
C GLU A 252 26.02 -9.71 -2.19
N THR A 253 25.12 -10.54 -1.69
CA THR A 253 24.51 -11.64 -2.47
C THR A 253 23.16 -11.28 -3.09
N VAL A 254 22.66 -10.06 -2.84
CA VAL A 254 21.36 -9.62 -3.35
C VAL A 254 21.39 -9.45 -4.86
N ASP A 255 20.47 -10.11 -5.54
CA ASP A 255 20.21 -9.90 -6.96
C ASP A 255 19.41 -8.58 -7.16
N LEU A 256 20.15 -7.47 -7.33
CA LEU A 256 19.55 -6.15 -7.55
C LEU A 256 18.72 -6.10 -8.84
N LYS A 257 19.11 -6.86 -9.87
CA LYS A 257 18.34 -6.96 -11.12
C LYS A 257 16.96 -7.55 -10.86
N ARG A 258 16.90 -8.68 -10.12
CA ARG A 258 15.61 -9.27 -9.71
C ARG A 258 14.79 -8.28 -8.89
N ALA A 259 15.42 -7.58 -7.96
CA ALA A 259 14.73 -6.61 -7.11
C ALA A 259 14.09 -5.47 -7.93
N LEU A 260 14.78 -4.94 -8.92
CA LEU A 260 14.28 -3.91 -9.82
C LEU A 260 13.16 -4.44 -10.73
N LEU A 261 13.26 -5.68 -11.21
CA LEU A 261 12.19 -6.32 -11.99
C LEU A 261 10.90 -6.51 -11.19
N ILE A 262 11.00 -6.93 -9.93
CA ILE A 262 9.84 -7.05 -9.03
C ILE A 262 9.20 -5.68 -8.79
N ASN A 263 10.03 -4.67 -8.58
CA ASN A 263 9.56 -3.31 -8.31
C ASN A 263 9.04 -2.59 -9.58
N GLU A 264 9.44 -3.08 -10.78
CA GLU A 264 9.12 -2.53 -12.11
C GLU A 264 9.62 -1.08 -12.35
N THR A 265 10.28 -0.48 -11.38
CA THR A 265 10.78 0.91 -11.42
C THR A 265 12.05 1.02 -10.58
N PRO A 266 12.95 2.00 -10.87
CA PRO A 266 14.14 2.23 -10.06
C PRO A 266 13.87 3.06 -8.80
N VAL A 267 12.64 3.03 -8.28
CA VAL A 267 12.23 3.78 -7.09
C VAL A 267 12.64 3.04 -5.84
N ASP A 268 13.52 3.62 -5.03
CA ASP A 268 13.82 3.11 -3.69
C ASP A 268 14.31 4.21 -2.75
N LEU A 269 13.77 4.19 -1.52
CA LEU A 269 14.21 4.98 -0.38
C LEU A 269 14.91 4.10 0.68
N GLY A 270 15.48 2.96 0.27
CA GLY A 270 16.33 2.10 1.09
C GLY A 270 15.66 0.87 1.70
N SER A 271 14.44 0.54 1.33
CA SER A 271 13.70 -0.60 1.88
C SER A 271 13.12 -1.58 0.86
N MET A 272 13.37 -1.35 -0.43
CA MET A 272 12.92 -2.26 -1.50
C MET A 272 13.46 -3.69 -1.30
N VAL A 273 14.76 -3.82 -1.19
CA VAL A 273 15.43 -5.12 -1.03
C VAL A 273 15.06 -5.82 0.29
N PRO A 274 15.15 -5.18 1.48
CA PRO A 274 14.75 -5.80 2.72
C PRO A 274 13.32 -6.34 2.71
N ASN A 275 12.37 -5.58 2.16
CA ASN A 275 10.98 -6.00 2.07
C ASN A 275 10.81 -7.24 1.17
N GLN A 276 11.46 -7.27 0.00
CA GLN A 276 11.40 -8.42 -0.89
C GLN A 276 11.95 -9.67 -0.24
N ILE A 277 13.09 -9.58 0.45
CA ILE A 277 13.70 -10.69 1.16
C ILE A 277 12.80 -11.19 2.28
N MET A 278 12.17 -10.31 3.05
CA MET A 278 11.20 -10.73 4.06
C MET A 278 10.07 -11.56 3.45
N PHE A 279 9.45 -11.10 2.36
CA PHE A 279 8.37 -11.85 1.72
C PHE A 279 8.84 -13.17 1.07
N GLU A 280 10.09 -13.24 0.60
CA GLU A 280 10.70 -14.46 0.08
C GLU A 280 10.90 -15.52 1.16
N LEU A 281 11.42 -15.12 2.32
CA LEU A 281 11.81 -16.04 3.39
C LEU A 281 10.63 -16.46 4.29
N ILE A 282 9.60 -15.65 4.44
CA ILE A 282 8.44 -15.96 5.27
C ILE A 282 7.61 -17.07 4.60
N PRO A 283 7.35 -18.20 5.29
CA PRO A 283 6.54 -19.28 4.72
C PRO A 283 5.03 -18.96 4.69
N ASP A 284 4.53 -18.15 5.62
CA ASP A 284 3.11 -17.84 5.73
C ASP A 284 2.58 -17.14 4.48
N LYS A 285 1.35 -17.48 4.06
CA LYS A 285 0.69 -16.84 2.91
C LYS A 285 0.10 -15.46 3.25
N ILE A 286 -0.38 -15.30 4.47
CA ILE A 286 -0.92 -14.04 4.98
C ILE A 286 0.15 -13.38 5.83
N VAL A 287 0.50 -12.14 5.52
CA VAL A 287 1.54 -11.39 6.25
C VAL A 287 1.00 -10.04 6.69
N PHE A 288 0.97 -9.81 8.00
CA PHE A 288 0.62 -8.54 8.61
C PHE A 288 1.84 -7.64 8.78
N THR A 289 1.68 -6.36 8.42
CA THR A 289 2.72 -5.34 8.57
C THR A 289 2.21 -4.13 9.35
N GLY A 290 3.12 -3.39 9.96
CA GLY A 290 2.84 -2.14 10.66
C GLY A 290 3.13 -0.89 9.83
N ASP A 291 3.15 -0.98 8.50
CA ASP A 291 3.42 0.16 7.62
C ASP A 291 2.26 1.18 7.60
N GLY A 292 2.60 2.47 7.47
CA GLY A 292 1.66 3.57 7.31
C GLY A 292 1.65 4.63 8.43
N PRO A 293 1.80 4.28 9.73
CA PRO A 293 1.67 5.26 10.81
C PRO A 293 2.72 6.39 10.80
N ASP A 294 3.90 6.15 10.24
CA ASP A 294 4.93 7.19 10.13
C ASP A 294 4.46 8.36 9.27
N GLU A 295 3.76 8.06 8.19
CA GLU A 295 3.18 9.01 7.27
C GLU A 295 1.89 9.62 7.86
N MET A 296 1.01 8.80 8.40
CA MET A 296 -0.30 9.22 8.89
C MET A 296 -0.21 10.04 10.19
N PHE A 297 0.72 9.68 11.07
CA PHE A 297 0.83 10.24 12.42
C PHE A 297 2.18 10.91 12.69
N GLY A 298 2.85 11.37 11.63
CA GLY A 298 4.04 12.21 11.74
C GLY A 298 5.21 11.57 12.49
N GLY A 299 5.58 10.34 12.15
CA GLY A 299 6.66 9.61 12.81
C GLY A 299 8.07 9.99 12.34
N TYR A 300 8.21 10.67 11.20
CA TYR A 300 9.52 11.02 10.65
C TYR A 300 10.09 12.30 11.25
N ARG A 301 11.42 12.31 11.50
CA ARG A 301 12.15 13.49 12.00
C ARG A 301 12.08 14.71 11.09
N ARG A 302 11.92 14.50 9.76
CA ARG A 302 11.82 15.58 8.79
C ARG A 302 10.61 16.49 9.02
N ILE A 303 9.55 15.98 9.66
CA ILE A 303 8.36 16.76 10.00
C ILE A 303 8.72 17.90 10.96
N ASP A 304 9.68 17.70 11.88
CA ASP A 304 10.16 18.73 12.80
C ASP A 304 11.03 19.80 12.11
N GLN A 305 11.71 19.40 11.02
CA GLN A 305 12.72 20.26 10.39
C GLN A 305 12.15 21.22 9.36
N TYR A 306 11.00 20.86 8.74
CA TYR A 306 10.52 21.56 7.55
C TYR A 306 9.22 22.31 7.74
N ASP A 307 8.63 22.29 8.94
CA ASP A 307 7.26 22.80 9.14
C ASP A 307 6.30 22.21 8.07
N SER A 308 6.74 21.08 7.47
CA SER A 308 6.06 20.42 6.38
C SER A 308 4.73 19.88 6.89
N GLN A 309 3.70 20.20 6.17
CA GLN A 309 2.39 19.69 6.46
C GLN A 309 2.41 18.18 6.31
N LEU A 310 1.72 17.48 7.18
CA LEU A 310 1.55 16.03 7.07
C LEU A 310 0.98 15.59 5.70
N SER A 311 0.27 16.50 5.00
CA SER A 311 -0.15 16.31 3.61
C SER A 311 0.98 15.87 2.70
N ASP A 312 2.19 16.47 2.80
CA ASP A 312 3.32 16.16 1.94
C ASP A 312 3.80 14.71 2.11
N VAL A 313 3.67 14.18 3.33
CA VAL A 313 4.06 12.81 3.64
C VAL A 313 3.01 11.82 3.14
N PHE A 314 1.72 12.18 3.21
CA PHE A 314 0.66 11.40 2.60
C PHE A 314 0.80 11.28 1.08
N GLU A 315 1.37 12.29 0.42
CA GLU A 315 1.64 12.25 -1.01
C GLU A 315 2.67 11.18 -1.40
N GLU A 316 3.55 10.75 -0.49
CA GLU A 316 4.52 9.68 -0.76
C GLU A 316 3.93 8.27 -0.62
N LEU A 317 2.91 8.07 0.21
CA LEU A 317 2.31 6.76 0.48
C LEU A 317 1.94 6.01 -0.80
N PRO A 318 1.16 6.61 -1.73
CA PRO A 318 0.69 5.92 -2.92
C PRO A 318 1.73 5.77 -4.02
N PHE A 319 2.86 6.48 -3.94
CA PHE A 319 3.87 6.46 -5.00
C PHE A 319 5.09 5.63 -4.66
N TYR A 320 5.33 5.37 -3.39
CA TYR A 320 6.48 4.60 -2.94
C TYR A 320 6.13 3.54 -1.88
N HIS A 321 5.54 3.96 -0.74
CA HIS A 321 5.53 3.10 0.45
C HIS A 321 4.70 1.83 0.27
N PHE A 322 3.46 1.92 -0.16
CA PHE A 322 2.61 0.74 -0.35
C PHE A 322 2.84 -0.01 -1.66
N PRO A 323 3.08 0.64 -2.82
CA PRO A 323 3.33 -0.09 -4.06
C PRO A 323 4.48 -1.10 -3.98
N ARG A 324 5.61 -0.73 -3.35
CA ARG A 324 6.77 -1.62 -3.21
C ARG A 324 6.46 -2.84 -2.35
N LEU A 325 5.70 -2.66 -1.25
CA LEU A 325 5.27 -3.75 -0.38
C LEU A 325 4.34 -4.71 -1.11
N ASN A 326 3.34 -4.16 -1.80
CA ASN A 326 2.34 -4.95 -2.50
C ASN A 326 2.93 -5.72 -3.69
N LYS A 327 3.82 -5.09 -4.48
CA LYS A 327 4.52 -5.77 -5.58
C LYS A 327 5.38 -6.92 -5.07
N ALA A 328 6.14 -6.71 -3.99
CA ALA A 328 6.94 -7.75 -3.37
C ALA A 328 6.06 -8.89 -2.83
N ALA A 329 5.01 -8.59 -2.09
CA ALA A 329 4.08 -9.58 -1.57
C ALA A 329 3.45 -10.42 -2.69
N LYS A 330 2.96 -9.78 -3.75
CA LYS A 330 2.37 -10.45 -4.92
C LYS A 330 3.37 -11.36 -5.64
N TYR A 331 4.59 -10.89 -5.85
CA TYR A 331 5.63 -11.67 -6.52
C TYR A 331 5.92 -12.98 -5.78
N PHE A 332 5.98 -12.93 -4.46
CA PHE A 332 6.20 -14.12 -3.61
C PHE A 332 4.89 -14.80 -3.20
N ASN A 333 3.79 -14.54 -3.88
CA ASN A 333 2.48 -15.16 -3.64
C ASN A 333 1.99 -15.02 -2.19
N LYS A 334 2.18 -13.84 -1.61
CA LYS A 334 1.72 -13.47 -0.28
C LYS A 334 0.51 -12.54 -0.35
N THR A 335 -0.35 -12.64 0.64
CA THR A 335 -1.41 -11.67 0.90
C THR A 335 -0.92 -10.67 1.94
N LEU A 336 -0.69 -9.44 1.51
CA LEU A 336 -0.31 -8.33 2.36
C LEU A 336 -1.51 -7.84 3.15
N CYS A 337 -1.38 -7.74 4.46
CA CYS A 337 -2.34 -7.13 5.36
C CYS A 337 -1.70 -5.92 6.06
N CYS A 338 -2.18 -4.73 5.72
CA CYS A 338 -1.76 -3.46 6.31
C CYS A 338 -2.95 -2.83 7.07
N PRO A 339 -3.18 -3.12 8.36
CA PRO A 339 -4.35 -2.63 9.07
C PRO A 339 -4.50 -1.11 9.09
N TYR A 340 -3.39 -0.39 9.09
CA TYR A 340 -3.40 1.07 9.06
C TYR A 340 -3.96 1.67 7.76
N THR A 341 -4.11 0.89 6.70
CA THR A 341 -4.74 1.33 5.45
C THR A 341 -6.27 1.34 5.50
N ASP A 342 -6.88 0.97 6.64
CA ASP A 342 -8.34 1.07 6.79
C ASP A 342 -8.77 2.53 6.72
N ARG A 343 -9.82 2.78 5.95
CA ARG A 343 -10.38 4.11 5.75
C ARG A 343 -10.67 4.85 7.05
N ALA A 344 -11.22 4.15 8.05
CA ALA A 344 -11.54 4.76 9.32
C ALA A 344 -10.31 5.27 10.07
N ILE A 345 -9.17 4.57 9.94
CA ILE A 345 -7.89 5.00 10.52
C ILE A 345 -7.34 6.21 9.78
N LEU A 346 -7.41 6.22 8.44
CA LEU A 346 -7.01 7.37 7.62
C LEU A 346 -7.84 8.61 7.95
N ALA A 347 -9.16 8.46 7.97
CA ALA A 347 -10.05 9.57 8.32
C ALA A 347 -9.75 10.10 9.74
N ARG A 348 -9.48 9.20 10.69
CA ARG A 348 -9.04 9.60 12.03
C ARG A 348 -7.73 10.38 11.99
N ALA A 349 -6.74 9.92 11.23
CA ALA A 349 -5.46 10.62 11.11
C ALA A 349 -5.63 12.05 10.57
N LEU A 350 -6.51 12.25 9.59
CA LEU A 350 -6.75 13.55 8.97
C LEU A 350 -7.62 14.49 9.81
N THR A 351 -8.51 13.95 10.64
CA THR A 351 -9.38 14.76 11.51
C THR A 351 -8.75 15.12 12.85
N LEU A 352 -7.66 14.47 13.24
CA LEU A 352 -6.96 14.81 14.48
C LEU A 352 -6.21 16.15 14.35
N PRO A 353 -6.22 16.98 15.41
CA PRO A 353 -5.35 18.14 15.49
C PRO A 353 -3.88 17.78 15.29
N LEU A 354 -3.11 18.66 14.66
CA LEU A 354 -1.70 18.40 14.32
C LEU A 354 -0.86 18.00 15.54
N ASN A 355 -1.05 18.68 16.67
CA ASN A 355 -0.34 18.40 17.92
C ASN A 355 -0.69 17.06 18.59
N GLU A 356 -1.82 16.45 18.22
CA GLU A 356 -2.19 15.10 18.67
C GLU A 356 -1.70 14.01 17.72
N ARG A 357 -1.48 14.38 16.47
CA ARG A 357 -1.07 13.49 15.39
C ARG A 357 0.45 13.36 15.29
N THR A 358 1.19 14.50 15.34
CA THR A 358 2.66 14.50 15.22
C THR A 358 3.36 13.63 16.26
N HIS A 359 4.50 13.06 15.87
CA HIS A 359 5.29 12.11 16.68
C HIS A 359 4.50 10.88 17.12
N LYS A 360 3.44 10.54 16.38
CA LYS A 360 2.54 9.41 16.72
C LYS A 360 1.90 9.53 18.09
N LYS A 361 1.66 10.77 18.58
CA LYS A 361 1.17 10.99 19.93
C LYS A 361 -0.12 10.20 20.20
N CYS A 362 -1.12 10.29 19.31
CA CYS A 362 -2.37 9.55 19.45
C CYS A 362 -2.17 8.02 19.49
N LEU A 363 -1.22 7.49 18.74
CA LEU A 363 -0.92 6.05 18.74
C LEU A 363 -0.18 5.66 20.04
N LYS A 364 0.77 6.47 20.49
CA LYS A 364 1.45 6.27 21.77
C LYS A 364 0.47 6.28 22.94
N ASP A 365 -0.43 7.26 22.98
CA ASP A 365 -1.43 7.40 24.04
C ASP A 365 -2.41 6.21 24.05
N ALA A 366 -2.79 5.71 22.86
CA ALA A 366 -3.70 4.56 22.74
C ALA A 366 -3.10 3.25 23.26
N TYR A 367 -1.78 3.10 23.25
CA TYR A 367 -1.10 1.86 23.67
C TYR A 367 -0.26 2.01 24.95
N ARG A 368 -0.25 3.20 25.58
CA ARG A 368 0.42 3.42 26.87
C ARG A 368 -0.14 2.47 27.93
N GLY A 369 0.75 1.76 28.64
CA GLY A 369 0.38 0.73 29.63
C GLY A 369 -0.01 -0.63 29.05
N LEU A 370 -0.18 -0.75 27.73
CA LEU A 370 -0.46 -2.02 27.03
C LEU A 370 0.83 -2.62 26.44
N ILE A 371 1.66 -1.81 25.82
CA ILE A 371 2.96 -2.15 25.28
C ILE A 371 4.05 -1.50 26.16
N PRO A 372 5.23 -2.12 26.33
CA PRO A 372 6.33 -1.54 27.13
C PRO A 372 6.69 -0.12 26.70
N ASP A 373 6.91 0.74 27.68
CA ASP A 373 7.23 2.16 27.45
C ASP A 373 8.52 2.35 26.66
N GLU A 374 9.49 1.46 26.80
CA GLU A 374 10.74 1.45 26.04
C GLU A 374 10.48 1.36 24.52
N ILE A 375 9.44 0.63 24.10
CA ILE A 375 9.01 0.53 22.70
C ILE A 375 8.22 1.77 22.29
N ILE A 376 7.30 2.25 23.14
CA ILE A 376 6.45 3.41 22.87
C ILE A 376 7.29 4.68 22.70
N ASP A 377 8.31 4.85 23.54
CA ASP A 377 9.15 6.05 23.55
C ASP A 377 10.43 5.90 22.69
N ARG A 378 10.57 4.74 22.01
CA ARG A 378 11.67 4.49 21.08
C ARG A 378 11.72 5.54 19.97
N LYS A 379 12.91 6.09 19.72
CA LYS A 379 13.14 6.94 18.56
C LYS A 379 13.07 6.12 17.26
N LYS A 380 12.35 6.62 16.27
CA LYS A 380 12.30 6.00 14.93
C LYS A 380 13.71 5.92 14.35
N LEU A 381 14.11 4.71 13.98
CA LEU A 381 15.31 4.44 13.19
C LEU A 381 14.88 3.92 11.82
N PRO A 382 15.39 4.48 10.71
CA PRO A 382 15.12 3.96 9.38
C PRO A 382 15.83 2.61 9.20
N LEU A 383 15.29 1.76 8.32
CA LEU A 383 15.99 0.56 7.86
C LEU A 383 17.39 0.94 7.36
N LYS A 384 18.40 0.14 7.76
CA LYS A 384 19.78 0.43 7.49
C LYS A 384 20.10 0.19 6.02
N ASN A 385 20.41 1.25 5.30
CA ASN A 385 21.03 1.20 3.98
C ASN A 385 22.17 2.21 3.98
N ASP A 386 23.39 1.72 4.21
CA ASP A 386 24.56 2.57 4.39
C ASP A 386 24.95 3.32 3.10
N GLU A 387 24.74 2.71 1.91
CA GLU A 387 24.99 3.39 0.64
C GLU A 387 24.05 4.60 0.48
N LEU A 388 22.76 4.44 0.76
CA LEU A 388 21.78 5.51 0.67
C LEU A 388 22.03 6.61 1.72
N ARG A 389 22.44 6.24 2.94
CA ARG A 389 22.73 7.22 4.01
C ARG A 389 23.96 8.07 3.71
N ASN A 390 24.99 7.46 3.13
CA ASN A 390 26.25 8.12 2.86
C ASN A 390 26.21 9.01 1.61
N ASP A 391 25.55 8.55 0.54
CA ASP A 391 25.40 9.29 -0.71
C ASP A 391 24.08 8.89 -1.42
N PRO A 392 22.97 9.57 -1.08
CA PRO A 392 21.67 9.27 -1.69
C PRO A 392 21.64 9.40 -3.22
N ILE A 393 22.35 10.37 -3.75
CA ILE A 393 22.38 10.61 -5.20
C ILE A 393 23.11 9.48 -5.91
N LYS A 394 24.29 9.11 -5.41
CA LYS A 394 25.07 8.00 -5.98
C LYS A 394 24.30 6.69 -5.94
N TYR A 395 23.61 6.41 -4.83
CA TYR A 395 22.77 5.22 -4.70
C TYR A 395 21.66 5.20 -5.77
N ARG A 396 20.94 6.30 -5.93
CA ARG A 396 19.86 6.40 -6.92
C ARG A 396 20.35 6.29 -8.34
N LEU A 397 21.48 6.90 -8.67
CA LEU A 397 22.14 6.77 -9.97
C LEU A 397 22.52 5.32 -10.26
N LYS A 398 23.02 4.57 -9.27
CA LYS A 398 23.30 3.13 -9.39
C LYS A 398 22.02 2.34 -9.73
N LEU A 399 20.92 2.61 -9.01
CA LEU A 399 19.64 1.93 -9.28
C LEU A 399 19.12 2.23 -10.68
N VAL A 400 19.18 3.49 -11.11
CA VAL A 400 18.76 3.91 -12.45
C VAL A 400 19.63 3.26 -13.53
N ASP A 401 20.95 3.25 -13.37
CA ASP A 401 21.87 2.64 -14.32
C ASP A 401 21.60 1.12 -14.48
N GLU A 402 21.42 0.41 -13.37
CA GLU A 402 21.04 -1.01 -13.41
C GLU A 402 19.66 -1.23 -14.04
N PHE A 403 18.69 -0.38 -13.73
CA PHE A 403 17.37 -0.46 -14.33
C PHE A 403 17.41 -0.24 -15.85
N LEU A 404 18.13 0.77 -16.33
CA LEU A 404 18.29 1.06 -17.76
C LEU A 404 18.97 -0.10 -18.50
N LYS A 405 19.94 -0.79 -17.89
CA LYS A 405 20.54 -2.01 -18.46
C LYS A 405 19.58 -3.18 -18.57
N ILE A 406 18.57 -3.24 -17.69
CA ILE A 406 17.56 -4.30 -17.72
C ILE A 406 16.56 -4.09 -18.85
N ILE A 407 16.23 -2.83 -19.14
CA ILE A 407 15.19 -2.45 -20.11
C ILE A 407 15.72 -2.16 -21.50
N SER A 408 17.05 -2.01 -21.68
CA SER A 408 17.73 -1.88 -22.98
C SER A 408 17.87 -3.25 -23.67
#